data_f3461f5fb5505e4bd811457e551860b2
#
_entry.id   f3461f5fb5505e4bd811457e551860b2
#
_cell.length_a   1.000
_cell.length_b   1.000
_cell.length_c   1.000
_cell.angle_alpha   90.00
_cell.angle_beta   90.00
_cell.angle_gamma   90.00
#
_symmetry.space_group_name_H-M   'P 1'
#
loop_
_entity.id
_entity.type
_entity.pdbx_description
1 polymer ?
#
loop_
_entity_poly.entity_id
_entity_poly.type
_entity_poly.pdbx_seq_one_letter_code
_entity_poly.pdbx_strand_id
1 'polypeptide(L)'
;MIAANLCGWLQRSGHLRANPFLDDDGIVIALPDAAPATLPPAPPPPDPATALCAPDMALLVDAVRTRVALGREARLRQARDGFLAELLAHAGLRVAELVGARMGDVALHAVPEARRAADPALPPSVWLLGVGAGRAQRWLPCDALMATLRAYRTAFGLSPLPLPGEATPLLLSVRKRSPRRADGTIIDSPALRRDFGERRGIGSRSQLLQIIKAMLAEAAEHARALGHADAAERLAHASLRGLRGAHLRERLASGEAARDIAHALGLAALPSTAVRARKADLTSSILDAARQLAVPRT
;
A
#
# COMPACT_ATOMS: atom_id res chain seq x y z
N MET A 1 -19.47 0.25 21.63
CA MET A 1 -18.41 1.15 22.13
C MET A 1 -18.21 2.41 21.29
N ILE A 2 -18.14 2.38 19.95
CA ILE A 2 -17.89 3.59 19.12
C ILE A 2 -18.99 4.65 19.28
N ALA A 3 -20.26 4.25 19.24
CA ALA A 3 -21.40 5.17 19.40
C ALA A 3 -21.43 5.84 20.79
N ALA A 4 -21.16 5.10 21.86
CA ALA A 4 -21.12 5.63 23.22
C ALA A 4 -19.98 6.66 23.38
N ASN A 5 -18.81 6.40 22.78
CA ASN A 5 -17.68 7.34 22.80
C ASN A 5 -17.96 8.61 21.99
N LEU A 6 -18.63 8.50 20.84
CA LEU A 6 -19.07 9.66 20.03
C LEU A 6 -20.08 10.50 20.80
N CYS A 7 -21.11 9.89 21.39
CA CYS A 7 -22.10 10.59 22.18
C CYS A 7 -21.49 11.22 23.43
N GLY A 8 -20.52 10.58 24.08
CA GLY A 8 -19.77 11.15 25.19
C GLY A 8 -18.93 12.37 24.77
N TRP A 9 -18.35 12.37 23.58
CA TRP A 9 -17.67 13.54 23.02
C TRP A 9 -18.66 14.67 22.72
N LEU A 10 -19.79 14.37 22.07
CA LEU A 10 -20.85 15.34 21.77
C LEU A 10 -21.45 15.97 23.04
N GLN A 11 -21.58 15.19 24.12
CA GLN A 11 -22.03 15.71 25.42
C GLN A 11 -21.01 16.68 26.03
N ARG A 12 -19.72 16.33 26.05
CA ARG A 12 -18.66 17.22 26.54
C ARG A 12 -18.49 18.49 25.72
N SER A 13 -18.80 18.43 24.42
CA SER A 13 -18.79 19.61 23.52
C SER A 13 -20.09 20.42 23.55
N GLY A 14 -21.04 20.09 24.40
CA GLY A 14 -22.30 20.82 24.55
C GLY A 14 -23.34 20.58 23.45
N HIS A 15 -23.11 19.61 22.56
CA HIS A 15 -24.03 19.26 21.47
C HIS A 15 -25.11 18.26 21.90
N LEU A 16 -24.91 17.52 23.00
CA LEU A 16 -25.88 16.63 23.60
C LEU A 16 -26.03 16.93 25.09
N ARG A 17 -27.27 16.89 25.61
CA ARG A 17 -27.54 17.08 27.03
C ARG A 17 -27.16 15.86 27.87
N ALA A 18 -27.36 14.66 27.34
CA ALA A 18 -27.04 13.42 27.99
C ALA A 18 -26.52 12.40 26.95
N ASN A 19 -25.68 11.47 27.37
CA ASN A 19 -25.24 10.36 26.52
C ASN A 19 -26.28 9.22 26.63
N PRO A 20 -27.02 8.88 25.59
CA PRO A 20 -28.08 7.86 25.63
C PRO A 20 -27.55 6.44 25.85
N PHE A 21 -26.22 6.23 25.84
CA PHE A 21 -25.57 4.95 26.06
C PHE A 21 -24.98 4.79 27.47
N LEU A 22 -25.19 5.80 28.35
CA LEU A 22 -24.74 5.74 29.75
C LEU A 22 -25.97 5.93 30.66
N ASP A 23 -25.98 5.20 31.77
CA ASP A 23 -26.93 5.47 32.86
C ASP A 23 -26.49 6.70 33.68
N ASP A 24 -27.30 7.05 34.69
CA ASP A 24 -27.03 8.19 35.56
C ASP A 24 -25.72 8.03 36.36
N ASP A 25 -25.21 6.82 36.52
CA ASP A 25 -23.95 6.50 37.19
C ASP A 25 -22.76 6.49 36.20
N GLY A 26 -22.99 6.76 34.91
CA GLY A 26 -21.96 6.77 33.86
C GLY A 26 -21.54 5.38 33.38
N ILE A 27 -22.29 4.35 33.73
CA ILE A 27 -22.08 2.96 33.30
C ILE A 27 -22.71 2.78 31.92
N VAL A 28 -22.01 2.10 31.00
CA VAL A 28 -22.56 1.81 29.67
C VAL A 28 -23.79 0.94 29.83
N ILE A 29 -24.96 1.48 29.47
CA ILE A 29 -26.21 0.71 29.41
C ILE A 29 -25.98 -0.44 28.45
N ALA A 30 -25.96 -1.67 28.96
CA ALA A 30 -26.03 -2.84 28.12
C ALA A 30 -27.34 -2.75 27.34
N LEU A 31 -27.28 -2.50 26.06
CA LEU A 31 -28.44 -2.64 25.19
C LEU A 31 -29.00 -4.04 25.44
N PRO A 32 -30.32 -4.17 25.81
CA PRO A 32 -30.94 -5.48 25.94
C PRO A 32 -30.60 -6.24 24.66
N ASP A 33 -30.18 -7.50 24.82
CA ASP A 33 -29.70 -8.38 23.75
C ASP A 33 -30.45 -8.11 22.46
N ALA A 34 -30.00 -7.12 21.71
CA ALA A 34 -30.33 -7.02 20.30
C ALA A 34 -29.84 -8.37 19.75
N ALA A 35 -30.76 -9.20 19.34
CA ALA A 35 -30.47 -10.43 18.62
C ALA A 35 -29.27 -10.14 17.72
N PRO A 36 -28.18 -10.92 17.77
CA PRO A 36 -26.92 -10.58 17.13
C PRO A 36 -27.26 -10.06 15.75
N ALA A 37 -27.09 -8.74 15.54
CA ALA A 37 -27.40 -8.13 14.26
C ALA A 37 -26.64 -9.01 13.29
N THR A 38 -27.34 -9.79 12.50
CA THR A 38 -26.76 -10.67 11.51
C THR A 38 -25.89 -9.72 10.68
N LEU A 39 -24.59 -9.73 10.97
CA LEU A 39 -23.64 -8.99 10.18
C LEU A 39 -23.99 -9.31 8.74
N PRO A 40 -24.22 -8.29 7.89
CA PRO A 40 -24.51 -8.55 6.49
C PRO A 40 -23.49 -9.59 6.02
N PRO A 41 -23.91 -10.63 5.31
CA PRO A 41 -23.03 -11.71 4.89
C PRO A 41 -21.79 -11.06 4.29
N ALA A 42 -20.62 -11.51 4.73
CA ALA A 42 -19.36 -10.98 4.20
C ALA A 42 -19.48 -10.99 2.67
N PRO A 43 -19.14 -9.88 1.99
CA PRO A 43 -19.24 -9.84 0.54
C PRO A 43 -18.53 -11.08 -0.02
N PRO A 44 -19.11 -11.74 -1.02
CA PRO A 44 -18.52 -12.93 -1.60
C PRO A 44 -17.05 -12.65 -1.94
N PRO A 45 -16.15 -13.63 -1.78
CA PRO A 45 -14.77 -13.47 -2.20
C PRO A 45 -14.78 -13.00 -3.66
N PRO A 46 -13.90 -12.07 -4.05
CA PRO A 46 -13.80 -11.66 -5.44
C PRO A 46 -13.59 -12.90 -6.29
N ASP A 47 -14.32 -12.97 -7.39
CA ASP A 47 -14.17 -14.04 -8.36
C ASP A 47 -12.68 -14.17 -8.72
N PRO A 48 -12.08 -15.37 -8.66
CA PRO A 48 -10.69 -15.59 -9.06
C PRO A 48 -10.37 -14.99 -10.44
N ALA A 49 -11.33 -15.00 -11.36
CA ALA A 49 -11.20 -14.43 -12.70
C ALA A 49 -11.05 -12.90 -12.69
N THR A 50 -11.57 -12.21 -11.69
CA THR A 50 -11.47 -10.74 -11.55
C THR A 50 -10.34 -10.29 -10.63
N ALA A 51 -9.63 -11.21 -10.02
CA ALA A 51 -8.57 -10.93 -9.09
C ALA A 51 -7.25 -10.60 -9.81
N LEU A 52 -6.63 -9.46 -9.48
CA LEU A 52 -5.31 -9.08 -10.00
C LEU A 52 -4.27 -10.17 -9.73
N CYS A 53 -3.36 -10.38 -10.65
CA CYS A 53 -2.25 -11.32 -10.56
C CYS A 53 -0.89 -10.62 -10.75
N ALA A 54 0.23 -11.35 -10.57
CA ALA A 54 1.56 -10.78 -10.71
C ALA A 54 1.82 -10.17 -12.11
N PRO A 55 1.41 -10.78 -13.24
CA PRO A 55 1.48 -10.13 -14.54
C PRO A 55 0.74 -8.80 -14.64
N ASP A 56 -0.43 -8.64 -13.98
CA ASP A 56 -1.16 -7.37 -13.96
C ASP A 56 -0.37 -6.28 -13.22
N MET A 57 0.36 -6.65 -12.15
CA MET A 57 1.24 -5.73 -11.43
C MET A 57 2.43 -5.31 -12.29
N ALA A 58 2.99 -6.23 -13.09
CA ALA A 58 4.05 -5.90 -14.04
C ALA A 58 3.56 -4.91 -15.11
N LEU A 59 2.34 -5.08 -15.65
CA LEU A 59 1.71 -4.15 -16.58
C LEU A 59 1.49 -2.76 -15.96
N LEU A 60 1.12 -2.69 -14.66
CA LEU A 60 1.00 -1.40 -13.96
C LEU A 60 2.35 -0.67 -13.89
N VAL A 61 3.42 -1.38 -13.53
CA VAL A 61 4.77 -0.80 -13.46
C VAL A 61 5.24 -0.37 -14.84
N ASP A 62 5.03 -1.18 -15.86
CA ASP A 62 5.45 -0.93 -17.24
C ASP A 62 4.71 0.27 -17.85
N ALA A 63 3.41 0.37 -17.66
CA ALA A 63 2.60 1.51 -18.12
C ALA A 63 3.15 2.85 -17.61
N VAL A 64 3.49 2.93 -16.32
CA VAL A 64 4.05 4.15 -15.74
C VAL A 64 5.47 4.42 -16.23
N ARG A 65 6.27 3.37 -16.42
CA ARG A 65 7.66 3.48 -16.90
C ARG A 65 7.73 3.95 -18.34
N THR A 66 6.85 3.45 -19.20
CA THR A 66 6.82 3.75 -20.64
C THR A 66 6.06 5.04 -20.98
N ARG A 67 5.41 5.65 -19.99
CA ARG A 67 4.70 6.93 -20.16
C ARG A 67 5.56 8.01 -20.75
N VAL A 68 5.09 8.67 -21.80
CA VAL A 68 5.75 9.84 -22.37
C VAL A 68 5.52 11.07 -21.48
N ALA A 69 6.57 11.57 -20.86
CA ALA A 69 6.52 12.69 -19.94
C ALA A 69 7.08 13.97 -20.56
N LEU A 70 6.21 14.82 -21.09
CA LEU A 70 6.58 16.11 -21.65
C LEU A 70 6.57 17.20 -20.57
N GLY A 71 7.72 17.85 -20.41
CA GLY A 71 7.89 18.92 -19.44
C GLY A 71 8.22 18.44 -18.01
N ARG A 72 8.60 19.41 -17.17
CA ARG A 72 9.12 19.14 -15.81
C ARG A 72 8.09 18.48 -14.90
N GLU A 73 6.87 18.98 -14.92
CA GLU A 73 5.81 18.46 -14.02
C GLU A 73 5.43 17.01 -14.38
N ALA A 74 5.33 16.70 -15.68
CA ALA A 74 5.04 15.34 -16.14
C ALA A 74 6.16 14.36 -15.74
N ARG A 75 7.44 14.76 -15.87
CA ARG A 75 8.58 13.95 -15.42
C ARG A 75 8.57 13.71 -13.91
N LEU A 76 8.20 14.70 -13.10
CA LEU A 76 8.07 14.54 -11.66
C LEU A 76 6.91 13.59 -11.29
N ARG A 77 5.79 13.68 -12.01
CA ARG A 77 4.68 12.72 -11.84
C ARG A 77 5.13 11.31 -12.20
N GLN A 78 5.77 11.14 -13.35
CA GLN A 78 6.27 9.83 -13.79
C GLN A 78 7.24 9.22 -12.76
N ALA A 79 8.20 10.00 -12.25
CA ALA A 79 9.15 9.52 -11.25
C ALA A 79 8.46 9.11 -9.93
N ARG A 80 7.49 9.91 -9.46
CA ARG A 80 6.70 9.58 -8.27
C ARG A 80 5.83 8.34 -8.49
N ASP A 81 5.10 8.30 -9.59
CA ASP A 81 4.16 7.23 -9.91
C ASP A 81 4.91 5.92 -10.18
N GLY A 82 6.10 5.98 -10.80
CA GLY A 82 6.98 4.82 -10.97
C GLY A 82 7.42 4.23 -9.64
N PHE A 83 7.89 5.06 -8.70
CA PHE A 83 8.21 4.60 -7.36
C PHE A 83 6.98 4.06 -6.63
N LEU A 84 5.83 4.72 -6.74
CA LEU A 84 4.59 4.26 -6.13
C LEU A 84 4.11 2.92 -6.72
N ALA A 85 4.20 2.71 -8.04
CA ALA A 85 3.83 1.45 -8.69
C ALA A 85 4.68 0.27 -8.17
N GLU A 86 5.99 0.46 -8.13
CA GLU A 86 6.93 -0.51 -7.56
C GLU A 86 6.64 -0.78 -6.08
N LEU A 87 6.37 0.27 -5.29
CA LEU A 87 6.05 0.15 -3.87
C LEU A 87 4.75 -0.64 -3.64
N LEU A 88 3.73 -0.42 -4.48
CA LEU A 88 2.47 -1.16 -4.42
C LEU A 88 2.66 -2.63 -4.81
N ALA A 89 3.52 -2.91 -5.79
CA ALA A 89 3.83 -4.27 -6.22
C ALA A 89 4.59 -5.05 -5.14
N HIS A 90 5.57 -4.43 -4.46
CA HIS A 90 6.49 -5.14 -3.57
C HIS A 90 6.11 -5.12 -2.09
N ALA A 91 5.35 -4.11 -1.62
CA ALA A 91 5.20 -3.91 -0.18
C ALA A 91 3.78 -4.13 0.37
N GLY A 92 2.76 -4.17 -0.47
CA GLY A 92 1.37 -4.41 -0.05
C GLY A 92 0.87 -3.48 1.06
N LEU A 93 1.27 -2.19 1.04
CA LEU A 93 1.01 -1.21 2.10
C LEU A 93 -0.46 -0.76 2.15
N ARG A 94 -0.89 -0.32 3.34
CA ARG A 94 -2.18 0.35 3.53
C ARG A 94 -2.09 1.81 3.11
N VAL A 95 -3.23 2.41 2.71
CA VAL A 95 -3.31 3.86 2.39
C VAL A 95 -2.71 4.73 3.51
N ALA A 96 -3.06 4.41 4.76
CA ALA A 96 -2.59 5.18 5.91
C ALA A 96 -1.06 5.08 6.09
N GLU A 97 -0.49 3.91 5.80
CA GLU A 97 0.95 3.68 5.85
C GLU A 97 1.67 4.43 4.74
N LEU A 98 1.13 4.41 3.52
CA LEU A 98 1.67 5.16 2.38
C LEU A 98 1.66 6.68 2.61
N VAL A 99 0.58 7.21 3.20
CA VAL A 99 0.45 8.64 3.48
C VAL A 99 1.33 9.07 4.66
N GLY A 100 1.48 8.20 5.66
CA GLY A 100 2.23 8.50 6.89
C GLY A 100 3.73 8.26 6.80
N ALA A 101 4.20 7.48 5.81
CA ALA A 101 5.61 7.12 5.68
C ALA A 101 6.49 8.33 5.32
N ARG A 102 7.71 8.31 5.83
CA ARG A 102 8.75 9.33 5.57
C ARG A 102 9.94 8.68 4.87
N MET A 103 10.74 9.48 4.22
CA MET A 103 11.96 8.99 3.56
C MET A 103 12.98 8.47 4.58
N GLY A 104 13.04 9.06 5.78
CA GLY A 104 13.87 8.59 6.88
C GLY A 104 13.43 7.26 7.52
N ASP A 105 12.25 6.74 7.14
CA ASP A 105 11.81 5.40 7.53
C ASP A 105 12.48 4.30 6.67
N VAL A 106 13.18 4.69 5.59
CA VAL A 106 14.01 3.79 4.77
C VAL A 106 15.44 3.84 5.29
N ALA A 107 15.91 2.75 5.84
CA ALA A 107 17.24 2.66 6.44
C ALA A 107 17.98 1.38 6.07
N LEU A 108 19.30 1.46 6.02
CA LEU A 108 20.18 0.32 5.83
C LEU A 108 20.43 -0.33 7.19
N HIS A 109 20.13 -1.62 7.31
CA HIS A 109 20.34 -2.41 8.51
C HIS A 109 21.38 -3.49 8.28
N ALA A 110 22.34 -3.61 9.20
CA ALA A 110 23.29 -4.71 9.18
C ALA A 110 22.58 -6.04 9.51
N VAL A 111 22.87 -7.08 8.73
CA VAL A 111 22.40 -8.43 9.03
C VAL A 111 23.31 -9.03 10.10
N PRO A 112 22.78 -9.49 11.24
CA PRO A 112 23.58 -10.07 12.31
C PRO A 112 24.48 -11.22 11.81
N GLU A 113 25.71 -11.26 12.28
CA GLU A 113 26.70 -12.26 11.85
C GLU A 113 26.19 -13.70 12.12
N ALA A 114 25.53 -13.92 13.25
CA ALA A 114 24.95 -15.22 13.57
C ALA A 114 23.92 -15.69 12.53
N ARG A 115 23.16 -14.77 11.92
CA ARG A 115 22.24 -15.11 10.83
C ARG A 115 22.97 -15.41 9.54
N ARG A 116 24.03 -14.64 9.22
CA ARG A 116 24.87 -14.89 8.03
C ARG A 116 25.66 -16.18 8.12
N ALA A 117 26.06 -16.56 9.34
CA ALA A 117 26.69 -17.84 9.58
C ALA A 117 25.72 -19.01 9.37
N ALA A 118 24.45 -18.84 9.71
CA ALA A 118 23.40 -19.85 9.48
C ALA A 118 22.95 -19.90 8.02
N ASP A 119 22.99 -18.78 7.30
CA ASP A 119 22.64 -18.67 5.89
C ASP A 119 23.63 -17.75 5.17
N PRO A 120 24.69 -18.33 4.56
CA PRO A 120 25.73 -17.57 3.85
C PRO A 120 25.23 -16.80 2.61
N ALA A 121 24.02 -17.09 2.11
CA ALA A 121 23.42 -16.35 1.00
C ALA A 121 22.89 -14.98 1.42
N LEU A 122 22.74 -14.71 2.73
CA LEU A 122 22.28 -13.42 3.21
C LEU A 122 23.35 -12.33 3.00
N PRO A 123 22.95 -11.16 2.47
CA PRO A 123 23.87 -10.03 2.31
C PRO A 123 24.31 -9.46 3.66
N PRO A 124 25.42 -8.72 3.72
CA PRO A 124 25.90 -8.12 4.98
C PRO A 124 24.94 -7.04 5.52
N SER A 125 24.13 -6.45 4.67
CA SER A 125 23.15 -5.45 5.03
C SER A 125 21.96 -5.49 4.08
N VAL A 126 20.80 -5.04 4.57
CA VAL A 126 19.53 -4.97 3.83
C VAL A 126 18.87 -3.61 4.03
N TRP A 127 18.23 -3.09 3.00
CA TRP A 127 17.40 -1.93 3.11
C TRP A 127 16.03 -2.31 3.64
N LEU A 128 15.59 -1.64 4.69
CA LEU A 128 14.30 -1.85 5.31
C LEU A 128 13.48 -0.56 5.31
N LEU A 129 12.20 -0.68 5.00
CA LEU A 129 11.20 0.37 5.16
C LEU A 129 10.43 0.12 6.45
N GLY A 130 10.53 1.02 7.43
CA GLY A 130 9.72 1.02 8.64
C GLY A 130 8.32 1.54 8.35
N VAL A 131 7.27 0.79 8.72
CA VAL A 131 5.88 1.23 8.55
C VAL A 131 5.08 0.98 9.82
N GLY A 132 4.10 1.86 10.06
CA GLY A 132 3.33 1.85 11.30
C GLY A 132 4.00 2.66 12.40
N ALA A 133 3.44 2.62 13.61
CA ALA A 133 3.97 3.33 14.76
C ALA A 133 3.84 2.48 16.04
N GLY A 134 4.74 2.69 16.99
CA GLY A 134 4.74 2.01 18.29
C GLY A 134 4.76 0.49 18.16
N ARG A 135 3.89 -0.21 18.89
CA ARG A 135 3.82 -1.68 18.87
C ARG A 135 3.36 -2.28 17.53
N ALA A 136 2.78 -1.47 16.65
CA ALA A 136 2.35 -1.88 15.30
C ALA A 136 3.41 -1.60 14.23
N GLN A 137 4.58 -1.11 14.60
CA GLN A 137 5.69 -0.90 13.70
C GLN A 137 6.22 -2.24 13.17
N ARG A 138 6.45 -2.30 11.86
CA ARG A 138 7.08 -3.44 11.19
C ARG A 138 8.07 -2.96 10.14
N TRP A 139 8.98 -3.84 9.78
CA TRP A 139 10.04 -3.57 8.82
C TRP A 139 9.84 -4.42 7.58
N LEU A 140 9.90 -3.80 6.42
CA LEU A 140 9.71 -4.46 5.13
C LEU A 140 11.00 -4.36 4.32
N PRO A 141 11.51 -5.48 3.78
CA PRO A 141 12.63 -5.44 2.83
C PRO A 141 12.28 -4.55 1.64
N CYS A 142 13.18 -3.67 1.27
CA CYS A 142 12.96 -2.72 0.17
C CYS A 142 14.18 -2.57 -0.77
N ASP A 143 15.10 -3.52 -0.76
CA ASP A 143 16.28 -3.50 -1.65
C ASP A 143 15.89 -3.36 -3.11
N ALA A 144 14.86 -4.09 -3.55
CA ALA A 144 14.32 -4.02 -4.91
C ALA A 144 13.81 -2.61 -5.30
N LEU A 145 13.37 -1.83 -4.31
CA LEU A 145 12.84 -0.48 -4.52
C LEU A 145 13.91 0.60 -4.56
N MET A 146 15.16 0.29 -4.17
CA MET A 146 16.19 1.32 -3.96
C MET A 146 16.61 2.01 -5.27
N ALA A 147 16.61 1.31 -6.38
CA ALA A 147 16.92 1.91 -7.68
C ALA A 147 15.87 2.97 -8.06
N THR A 148 14.59 2.62 -7.97
CA THR A 148 13.47 3.51 -8.30
C THR A 148 13.35 4.65 -7.28
N LEU A 149 13.58 4.39 -5.99
CA LEU A 149 13.63 5.43 -4.95
C LEU A 149 14.72 6.46 -5.23
N ARG A 150 15.93 6.02 -5.59
CA ARG A 150 17.04 6.93 -5.95
C ARG A 150 16.68 7.81 -7.14
N ALA A 151 16.16 7.22 -8.20
CA ALA A 151 15.72 7.96 -9.39
C ALA A 151 14.62 8.98 -9.07
N TYR A 152 13.62 8.57 -8.29
CA TYR A 152 12.54 9.42 -7.81
C TYR A 152 13.07 10.59 -6.96
N ARG A 153 13.92 10.33 -5.97
CA ARG A 153 14.52 11.38 -5.13
C ARG A 153 15.32 12.38 -5.95
N THR A 154 16.19 11.89 -6.84
CA THR A 154 16.99 12.73 -7.74
C THR A 154 16.13 13.60 -8.65
N ALA A 155 15.04 13.06 -9.22
CA ALA A 155 14.11 13.82 -10.04
C ALA A 155 13.49 15.01 -9.25
N PHE A 156 13.26 14.82 -7.95
CA PHE A 156 12.76 15.89 -7.06
C PHE A 156 13.84 16.82 -6.52
N GLY A 157 15.12 16.62 -6.89
CA GLY A 157 16.25 17.43 -6.45
C GLY A 157 16.71 17.10 -5.01
N LEU A 158 16.42 15.90 -4.55
CA LEU A 158 16.89 15.38 -3.24
C LEU A 158 18.15 14.55 -3.45
N SER A 159 18.93 14.35 -2.36
CA SER A 159 20.01 13.36 -2.34
C SER A 159 19.50 11.99 -2.76
N PRO A 160 20.25 11.19 -3.54
CA PRO A 160 19.80 9.87 -3.98
C PRO A 160 19.39 8.93 -2.86
N LEU A 161 20.08 8.96 -1.73
CA LEU A 161 19.77 8.15 -0.56
C LEU A 161 19.08 9.00 0.53
N PRO A 162 18.10 8.43 1.23
CA PRO A 162 17.53 9.08 2.40
C PRO A 162 18.53 9.15 3.55
N LEU A 163 18.38 10.18 4.37
CA LEU A 163 19.16 10.33 5.60
C LEU A 163 18.39 9.72 6.78
N PRO A 164 19.08 9.14 7.76
CA PRO A 164 18.44 8.69 9.00
C PRO A 164 17.64 9.83 9.66
N GLY A 165 16.38 9.56 9.98
CA GLY A 165 15.50 10.56 10.59
C GLY A 165 15.01 11.67 9.66
N GLU A 166 15.24 11.56 8.35
CA GLU A 166 14.73 12.53 7.37
C GLU A 166 13.20 12.63 7.44
N ALA A 167 12.69 13.83 7.79
CA ALA A 167 11.26 14.09 7.95
C ALA A 167 10.49 14.23 6.63
N THR A 168 11.18 14.24 5.50
CA THR A 168 10.57 14.37 4.17
C THR A 168 9.54 13.26 3.96
N PRO A 169 8.29 13.57 3.57
CA PRO A 169 7.30 12.54 3.25
C PRO A 169 7.77 11.59 2.16
N LEU A 170 7.48 10.29 2.30
CA LEU A 170 7.89 9.28 1.32
C LEU A 170 7.30 9.56 -0.07
N LEU A 171 6.03 9.97 -0.15
CA LEU A 171 5.36 10.33 -1.39
C LEU A 171 5.15 11.84 -1.47
N LEU A 172 5.83 12.48 -2.41
CA LEU A 172 5.77 13.92 -2.61
C LEU A 172 4.68 14.35 -3.57
N SER A 173 4.03 15.47 -3.26
CA SER A 173 3.19 16.17 -4.21
C SER A 173 4.05 16.76 -5.32
N VAL A 174 3.55 16.72 -6.56
CA VAL A 174 4.21 17.37 -7.70
C VAL A 174 4.10 18.89 -7.62
N ARG A 175 3.01 19.38 -7.03
CA ARG A 175 2.81 20.82 -6.86
C ARG A 175 3.63 21.31 -5.66
N LYS A 176 4.38 22.37 -5.87
CA LYS A 176 5.04 23.10 -4.79
C LYS A 176 4.00 23.85 -3.95
N ARG A 177 4.28 24.03 -2.68
CA ARG A 177 3.52 24.92 -1.82
C ARG A 177 3.81 26.37 -2.27
N SER A 178 2.79 27.14 -2.56
CA SER A 178 2.94 28.58 -2.72
C SER A 178 3.14 29.21 -1.35
N PRO A 179 4.15 30.07 -1.16
CA PRO A 179 4.33 30.81 0.10
C PRO A 179 3.08 31.66 0.35
N ARG A 180 2.64 31.71 1.62
CA ARG A 180 1.49 32.51 2.03
C ARG A 180 1.93 33.53 3.08
N ARG A 181 1.30 34.69 3.07
CA ARG A 181 1.39 35.67 4.17
C ARG A 181 0.66 35.14 5.42
N ALA A 182 0.87 35.81 6.56
CA ALA A 182 0.19 35.46 7.80
C ALA A 182 -1.35 35.52 7.71
N ASP A 183 -1.88 36.36 6.82
CA ASP A 183 -3.31 36.51 6.51
C ASP A 183 -3.85 35.41 5.56
N GLY A 184 -3.00 34.47 5.14
CA GLY A 184 -3.36 33.37 4.25
C GLY A 184 -3.30 33.72 2.77
N THR A 185 -3.03 34.96 2.36
CA THR A 185 -2.90 35.35 0.96
C THR A 185 -1.64 34.76 0.31
N ILE A 186 -1.74 34.34 -0.95
CA ILE A 186 -0.62 33.78 -1.69
C ILE A 186 0.32 34.90 -2.08
N ILE A 187 1.61 34.74 -1.76
CA ILE A 187 2.65 35.67 -2.21
C ILE A 187 2.95 35.34 -3.67
N ASP A 188 2.44 36.17 -4.55
CA ASP A 188 2.61 36.01 -6.00
C ASP A 188 3.87 36.70 -6.50
N SER A 189 5.03 36.16 -6.10
CA SER A 189 6.34 36.58 -6.59
C SER A 189 6.98 35.48 -7.43
N PRO A 190 7.35 35.75 -8.71
CA PRO A 190 8.04 34.77 -9.54
C PRO A 190 9.37 34.28 -8.97
N ALA A 191 10.09 35.13 -8.21
CA ALA A 191 11.34 34.77 -7.54
C ALA A 191 11.04 33.78 -6.37
N LEU A 192 10.07 34.12 -5.50
CA LEU A 192 9.68 33.28 -4.37
C LEU A 192 9.05 31.95 -4.85
N ARG A 193 8.35 31.94 -5.98
CA ARG A 193 7.85 30.68 -6.56
C ARG A 193 8.98 29.74 -7.00
N ARG A 194 10.13 30.26 -7.40
CA ARG A 194 11.30 29.47 -7.82
C ARG A 194 12.09 28.91 -6.63
N ASP A 195 12.27 29.69 -5.58
CA ASP A 195 13.26 29.42 -4.54
C ASP A 195 12.68 28.84 -3.24
N PHE A 196 11.40 29.10 -2.93
CA PHE A 196 10.84 28.76 -1.62
C PHE A 196 9.66 27.78 -1.65
N GLY A 197 9.35 27.14 -2.78
CA GLY A 197 8.26 26.17 -2.82
C GLY A 197 8.63 24.86 -2.13
N GLU A 198 8.32 24.73 -0.85
CA GLU A 198 8.40 23.44 -0.18
C GLU A 198 7.48 22.41 -0.87
N ARG A 199 8.01 21.24 -1.18
CA ARG A 199 7.19 20.13 -1.65
C ARG A 199 6.48 19.51 -0.47
N ARG A 200 5.17 19.45 -0.55
CA ARG A 200 4.36 18.73 0.44
C ARG A 200 4.31 17.25 0.07
N GLY A 201 4.14 16.42 1.08
CA GLY A 201 3.70 15.05 0.88
C GLY A 201 2.28 15.00 0.32
N ILE A 202 1.91 13.83 -0.18
CA ILE A 202 0.51 13.50 -0.46
C ILE A 202 -0.17 13.32 0.90
N GLY A 203 -0.78 14.39 1.42
CA GLY A 203 -1.29 14.45 2.79
C GLY A 203 -2.69 13.86 2.98
N SER A 204 -3.41 13.50 1.93
CA SER A 204 -4.76 12.95 2.05
C SER A 204 -4.91 11.57 1.42
N ARG A 205 -5.67 10.71 2.10
CA ARG A 205 -6.04 9.38 1.58
C ARG A 205 -6.76 9.49 0.23
N SER A 206 -7.66 10.45 0.10
CA SER A 206 -8.44 10.66 -1.14
C SER A 206 -7.54 11.04 -2.31
N GLN A 207 -6.57 11.93 -2.10
CA GLN A 207 -5.61 12.31 -3.13
C GLN A 207 -4.76 11.11 -3.59
N LEU A 208 -4.26 10.31 -2.64
CA LEU A 208 -3.49 9.11 -2.97
C LEU A 208 -4.34 8.09 -3.75
N LEU A 209 -5.56 7.85 -3.33
CA LEU A 209 -6.47 6.94 -4.04
C LEU A 209 -6.80 7.42 -5.45
N GLN A 210 -6.96 8.73 -5.67
CA GLN A 210 -7.14 9.30 -7.01
C GLN A 210 -5.92 9.06 -7.90
N ILE A 211 -4.70 9.22 -7.36
CA ILE A 211 -3.46 8.92 -8.09
C ILE A 211 -3.41 7.46 -8.48
N ILE A 212 -3.65 6.55 -7.54
CA ILE A 212 -3.64 5.10 -7.80
C ILE A 212 -4.71 4.73 -8.83
N LYS A 213 -5.92 5.29 -8.73
CA LYS A 213 -6.99 5.06 -9.71
C LYS A 213 -6.60 5.52 -11.11
N ALA A 214 -5.95 6.68 -11.23
CA ALA A 214 -5.45 7.18 -12.52
C ALA A 214 -4.36 6.26 -13.11
N MET A 215 -3.43 5.77 -12.28
CA MET A 215 -2.40 4.82 -12.70
C MET A 215 -3.00 3.49 -13.17
N LEU A 216 -4.00 2.97 -12.47
CA LEU A 216 -4.69 1.73 -12.85
C LEU A 216 -5.47 1.88 -14.17
N ALA A 217 -6.12 3.03 -14.39
CA ALA A 217 -6.80 3.32 -15.65
C ALA A 217 -5.81 3.37 -16.82
N GLU A 218 -4.66 4.03 -16.62
CA GLU A 218 -3.59 4.09 -17.61
C GLU A 218 -2.98 2.70 -17.90
N ALA A 219 -2.78 1.89 -16.86
CA ALA A 219 -2.31 0.52 -17.01
C ALA A 219 -3.32 -0.36 -17.77
N ALA A 220 -4.62 -0.14 -17.58
CA ALA A 220 -5.66 -0.81 -18.35
C ALA A 220 -5.61 -0.44 -19.85
N GLU A 221 -5.41 0.84 -20.18
CA GLU A 221 -5.22 1.28 -21.56
C GLU A 221 -3.94 0.68 -22.17
N HIS A 222 -2.84 0.69 -21.42
CA HIS A 222 -1.59 0.08 -21.85
C HIS A 222 -1.74 -1.43 -22.11
N ALA A 223 -2.41 -2.15 -21.22
CA ALA A 223 -2.70 -3.57 -21.39
C ALA A 223 -3.57 -3.85 -22.65
N ARG A 224 -4.57 -3.00 -22.95
CA ARG A 224 -5.36 -3.09 -24.18
C ARG A 224 -4.50 -2.88 -25.41
N ALA A 225 -3.63 -1.89 -25.40
CA ALA A 225 -2.72 -1.63 -26.51
C ALA A 225 -1.77 -2.78 -26.80
N LEU A 226 -1.42 -3.59 -25.78
CA LEU A 226 -0.62 -4.81 -25.89
C LEU A 226 -1.44 -6.07 -26.22
N GLY A 227 -2.76 -5.96 -26.37
CA GLY A 227 -3.64 -7.10 -26.64
C GLY A 227 -4.04 -7.96 -25.43
N HIS A 228 -3.76 -7.49 -24.21
CA HIS A 228 -4.09 -8.18 -22.95
C HIS A 228 -5.49 -7.77 -22.43
N ALA A 229 -6.55 -8.13 -23.13
CA ALA A 229 -7.93 -7.69 -22.84
C ALA A 229 -8.39 -8.04 -21.42
N ASP A 230 -8.16 -9.27 -20.96
CA ASP A 230 -8.57 -9.71 -19.61
C ASP A 230 -7.82 -8.97 -18.51
N ALA A 231 -6.51 -8.73 -18.70
CA ALA A 231 -5.70 -7.93 -17.77
C ALA A 231 -6.19 -6.47 -17.71
N ALA A 232 -6.54 -5.92 -18.88
CA ALA A 232 -7.07 -4.55 -18.97
C ALA A 232 -8.39 -4.41 -18.19
N GLU A 233 -9.27 -5.39 -18.27
CA GLU A 233 -10.53 -5.39 -17.53
C GLU A 233 -10.28 -5.50 -16.02
N ARG A 234 -9.42 -6.43 -15.59
CA ARG A 234 -9.02 -6.53 -14.16
C ARG A 234 -8.42 -5.25 -13.63
N LEU A 235 -7.51 -4.61 -14.39
CA LEU A 235 -6.87 -3.35 -14.00
C LEU A 235 -7.87 -2.19 -13.93
N ALA A 236 -8.82 -2.09 -14.87
CA ALA A 236 -9.85 -1.05 -14.88
C ALA A 236 -10.75 -1.08 -13.63
N HIS A 237 -11.04 -2.27 -13.13
CA HIS A 237 -11.87 -2.49 -11.94
C HIS A 237 -11.06 -2.63 -10.64
N ALA A 238 -9.74 -2.53 -10.72
CA ALA A 238 -8.86 -2.73 -9.60
C ALA A 238 -8.99 -1.61 -8.53
N SER A 239 -8.66 -2.00 -7.31
CA SER A 239 -8.57 -1.10 -6.17
C SER A 239 -7.28 -1.35 -5.39
N LEU A 240 -6.89 -0.42 -4.51
CA LEU A 240 -5.74 -0.64 -3.64
C LEU A 240 -5.88 -1.92 -2.78
N ARG A 241 -7.11 -2.28 -2.39
CA ARG A 241 -7.37 -3.55 -1.71
C ARG A 241 -7.08 -4.75 -2.62
N GLY A 242 -7.44 -4.65 -3.91
CA GLY A 242 -7.14 -5.66 -4.92
C GLY A 242 -5.64 -5.83 -5.15
N LEU A 243 -4.89 -4.72 -5.27
CA LEU A 243 -3.43 -4.72 -5.39
C LEU A 243 -2.75 -5.42 -4.19
N ARG A 244 -3.19 -5.08 -2.99
CA ARG A 244 -2.70 -5.74 -1.77
C ARG A 244 -3.08 -7.23 -1.72
N GLY A 245 -4.24 -7.58 -2.23
CA GLY A 245 -4.68 -8.98 -2.39
C GLY A 245 -3.82 -9.75 -3.39
N ALA A 246 -3.41 -9.12 -4.49
CA ALA A 246 -2.48 -9.71 -5.46
C ALA A 246 -1.12 -10.00 -4.81
N HIS A 247 -0.54 -9.02 -4.13
CA HIS A 247 0.71 -9.21 -3.39
C HIS A 247 0.63 -10.33 -2.34
N LEU A 248 -0.48 -10.42 -1.60
CA LEU A 248 -0.71 -11.53 -0.66
C LEU A 248 -0.71 -12.89 -1.36
N ARG A 249 -1.41 -13.01 -2.50
CA ARG A 249 -1.50 -14.28 -3.24
C ARG A 249 -0.14 -14.68 -3.82
N GLU A 250 0.61 -13.74 -4.36
CA GLU A 250 1.96 -13.98 -4.90
C GLU A 250 2.90 -14.53 -3.83
N ARG A 251 2.95 -13.94 -2.65
CA ARG A 251 3.76 -14.42 -1.53
C ARG A 251 3.30 -15.80 -1.02
N LEU A 252 1.99 -16.06 -1.02
CA LEU A 252 1.48 -17.40 -0.72
C LEU A 252 1.89 -18.41 -1.79
N ALA A 253 1.84 -18.05 -3.07
CA ALA A 253 2.24 -18.90 -4.17
C ALA A 253 3.75 -19.20 -4.17
N SER A 254 4.58 -18.24 -3.76
CA SER A 254 6.04 -18.44 -3.60
C SER A 254 6.41 -19.34 -2.41
N GLY A 255 5.44 -19.82 -1.64
CA GLY A 255 5.66 -20.75 -0.53
C GLY A 255 6.00 -20.09 0.81
N GLU A 256 5.97 -18.77 0.89
CA GLU A 256 6.25 -18.06 2.14
C GLU A 256 5.26 -18.44 3.25
N ALA A 257 5.75 -18.52 4.49
CA ALA A 257 4.92 -18.93 5.62
C ALA A 257 3.79 -17.91 5.88
N ALA A 258 2.57 -18.40 6.06
CA ALA A 258 1.39 -17.57 6.29
C ALA A 258 1.53 -16.58 7.45
N ARG A 259 2.28 -16.95 8.49
CA ARG A 259 2.59 -16.11 9.65
C ARG A 259 3.44 -14.91 9.25
N ASP A 260 4.47 -15.11 8.43
CA ASP A 260 5.42 -14.07 8.02
C ASP A 260 4.73 -13.09 7.08
N ILE A 261 3.89 -13.59 6.16
CA ILE A 261 3.06 -12.77 5.30
C ILE A 261 2.08 -11.93 6.12
N ALA A 262 1.40 -12.52 7.11
CA ALA A 262 0.48 -11.78 7.99
C ALA A 262 1.22 -10.67 8.74
N HIS A 263 2.39 -10.97 9.30
CA HIS A 263 3.25 -9.98 9.97
C HIS A 263 3.66 -8.86 9.01
N ALA A 264 4.18 -9.20 7.84
CA ALA A 264 4.63 -8.24 6.83
C ALA A 264 3.47 -7.34 6.33
N LEU A 265 2.25 -7.86 6.26
CA LEU A 265 1.05 -7.08 5.90
C LEU A 265 0.41 -6.36 7.10
N GLY A 266 0.93 -6.53 8.32
CA GLY A 266 0.34 -5.97 9.54
C GLY A 266 -1.06 -6.53 9.82
N LEU A 267 -1.28 -7.81 9.56
CA LEU A 267 -2.52 -8.52 9.84
C LEU A 267 -2.33 -9.38 11.09
N ALA A 268 -3.38 -9.47 11.92
CA ALA A 268 -3.36 -10.40 13.07
C ALA A 268 -3.31 -11.87 12.61
N ALA A 269 -4.01 -12.17 11.50
CA ALA A 269 -3.98 -13.47 10.82
C ALA A 269 -4.34 -13.27 9.34
N LEU A 270 -3.98 -14.22 8.49
CA LEU A 270 -4.42 -14.19 7.10
C LEU A 270 -5.93 -14.50 7.00
N PRO A 271 -6.64 -13.88 6.05
CA PRO A 271 -8.01 -14.25 5.75
C PRO A 271 -8.12 -15.75 5.44
N SER A 272 -9.08 -16.43 6.05
CA SER A 272 -9.31 -17.87 5.84
C SER A 272 -9.54 -18.25 4.37
N THR A 273 -10.12 -17.32 3.59
CA THR A 273 -10.31 -17.46 2.13
C THR A 273 -8.98 -17.55 1.37
N ALA A 274 -7.97 -16.76 1.74
CA ALA A 274 -6.64 -16.81 1.10
C ALA A 274 -5.92 -18.12 1.40
N VAL A 275 -6.04 -18.63 2.64
CA VAL A 275 -5.44 -19.90 3.06
C VAL A 275 -6.15 -21.08 2.38
N ARG A 276 -7.48 -21.02 2.21
CA ARG A 276 -8.25 -22.04 1.50
C ARG A 276 -7.94 -22.09 0.01
N ALA A 277 -7.82 -20.93 -0.65
CA ALA A 277 -7.44 -20.86 -2.06
C ALA A 277 -6.10 -21.57 -2.31
N ARG A 278 -5.07 -21.25 -1.49
CA ARG A 278 -3.77 -21.95 -1.57
C ARG A 278 -3.90 -23.47 -1.41
N LYS A 279 -4.74 -23.92 -0.46
CA LYS A 279 -4.94 -25.35 -0.22
C LYS A 279 -5.60 -26.04 -1.42
N ALA A 280 -6.56 -25.36 -2.07
CA ALA A 280 -7.21 -25.83 -3.30
C ALA A 280 -6.23 -25.92 -4.48
N ASP A 281 -5.39 -24.86 -4.67
CA ASP A 281 -4.40 -24.83 -5.74
C ASP A 281 -3.34 -25.92 -5.58
N LEU A 282 -2.85 -26.14 -4.34
CA LEU A 282 -1.91 -27.23 -4.05
C LEU A 282 -2.54 -28.62 -4.32
N THR A 283 -3.81 -28.80 -3.94
CA THR A 283 -4.52 -30.06 -4.16
C THR A 283 -4.73 -30.33 -5.67
N SER A 284 -5.10 -29.28 -6.42
CA SER A 284 -5.23 -29.36 -7.89
C SER A 284 -3.89 -29.69 -8.53
N SER A 285 -2.82 -28.99 -8.17
CA SER A 285 -1.48 -29.25 -8.70
C SER A 285 -0.96 -30.66 -8.41
N ILE A 286 -1.22 -31.19 -7.20
CA ILE A 286 -0.86 -32.57 -6.85
C ILE A 286 -1.68 -33.58 -7.67
N LEU A 287 -2.98 -33.33 -7.87
CA LEU A 287 -3.84 -34.19 -8.69
C LEU A 287 -3.43 -34.18 -10.15
N ASP A 288 -3.05 -33.04 -10.70
CA ASP A 288 -2.59 -32.90 -12.08
C ASP A 288 -1.24 -33.57 -12.29
N ALA A 289 -0.31 -33.43 -11.33
CA ALA A 289 0.95 -34.17 -11.34
C ALA A 289 0.74 -35.69 -11.23
N ALA A 290 -0.18 -36.15 -10.38
CA ALA A 290 -0.55 -37.55 -10.27
C ALA A 290 -1.16 -38.11 -11.55
N ARG A 291 -2.03 -37.32 -12.25
CA ARG A 291 -2.60 -37.68 -13.56
C ARG A 291 -1.54 -37.82 -14.66
N GLN A 292 -0.54 -36.89 -14.66
CA GLN A 292 0.56 -36.96 -15.62
C GLN A 292 1.46 -38.18 -15.42
N LEU A 293 1.63 -38.61 -14.16
CA LEU A 293 2.37 -39.83 -13.81
C LEU A 293 1.60 -41.13 -14.08
N ALA A 294 0.26 -41.06 -14.11
CA ALA A 294 -0.63 -42.24 -14.35
C ALA A 294 -0.89 -42.54 -15.84
N VAL A 295 -0.38 -41.75 -16.79
CA VAL A 295 -0.48 -42.08 -18.23
C VAL A 295 0.54 -43.16 -18.54
N PRO A 296 0.12 -44.37 -18.88
CA PRO A 296 1.03 -45.47 -19.27
C PRO A 296 1.81 -45.02 -20.51
N ARG A 297 3.13 -45.08 -20.44
CA ARG A 297 4.00 -44.94 -21.61
C ARG A 297 3.79 -46.20 -22.48
N THR A 298 2.98 -46.07 -23.52
CA THR A 298 2.91 -47.02 -24.61
C THR A 298 4.10 -46.86 -25.53
#